data_a380b925177a493a2ae99ff7c98952dc
#
_entry.id   a380b925177a493a2ae99ff7c98952dc
#
_cell.length_a   1.000
_cell.length_b   1.000
_cell.length_c   1.000
_cell.angle_alpha   90.00
_cell.angle_beta   90.00
_cell.angle_gamma   90.00
#
_symmetry.space_group_name_H-M   'P 1'
#
loop_
_entity.id
_entity.type
_entity.pdbx_description
1 polymer ?
#
loop_
_entity_poly.entity_id
_entity_poly.type
_entity_poly.pdbx_seq_one_letter_code
_entity_poly.pdbx_strand_id
1 'polypeptide(L)'
;MVVSIYGFPPVELVLFTLFGGTALAISANVLNQIFEIETDKLMARTSDRPLVVGTISVKNAYIYSILLALIGFLILYTQTTPLAAYIALMANIFYSFIYTLILKPRTNQNIVIGGAAGAAPVLIGWAATGTELDTGSWLLFLLCLLYTSPSPRDLSTSRMPSSA
;
A
#
# COMPACT_ATOMS: atom_id res chain seq x y z
N MET A 1 14.34 -8.06 2.87
CA MET A 1 15.46 -8.49 2.00
C MET A 1 16.81 -8.52 2.72
N VAL A 2 17.35 -7.41 3.21
CA VAL A 2 18.69 -7.34 3.85
C VAL A 2 18.85 -8.28 5.05
N VAL A 3 17.77 -8.57 5.76
CA VAL A 3 17.72 -9.47 6.93
C VAL A 3 17.38 -10.91 6.53
N SER A 4 17.37 -11.23 5.23
CA SER A 4 17.10 -12.60 4.78
C SER A 4 18.27 -13.53 5.12
N ILE A 5 17.96 -14.83 5.23
CA ILE A 5 18.91 -15.89 5.60
C ILE A 5 20.12 -15.96 4.63
N TYR A 6 19.94 -15.49 3.40
CA TYR A 6 20.96 -15.55 2.34
C TYR A 6 21.87 -14.30 2.27
N GLY A 7 21.77 -13.36 3.22
CA GLY A 7 22.55 -12.13 3.24
C GLY A 7 22.01 -11.06 2.28
N PHE A 8 22.90 -10.21 1.76
CA PHE A 8 22.50 -9.10 0.90
C PHE A 8 22.08 -9.62 -0.49
N PRO A 9 20.84 -9.32 -0.93
CA PRO A 9 20.32 -9.83 -2.20
C PRO A 9 20.99 -9.14 -3.40
N PRO A 10 20.97 -9.78 -4.60
CA PRO A 10 21.42 -9.15 -5.83
C PRO A 10 20.69 -7.81 -6.08
N VAL A 11 21.43 -6.81 -6.57
CA VAL A 11 20.87 -5.47 -6.83
C VAL A 11 19.66 -5.53 -7.78
N GLU A 12 19.75 -6.40 -8.81
CA GLU A 12 18.65 -6.61 -9.76
C GLU A 12 17.35 -7.04 -9.06
N LEU A 13 17.43 -7.99 -8.12
CA LEU A 13 16.28 -8.45 -7.35
C LEU A 13 15.68 -7.32 -6.52
N VAL A 14 16.52 -6.49 -5.92
CA VAL A 14 16.07 -5.30 -5.16
C VAL A 14 15.32 -4.34 -6.08
N LEU A 15 15.90 -4.03 -7.24
CA LEU A 15 15.29 -3.11 -8.20
C LEU A 15 13.95 -3.63 -8.72
N PHE A 16 13.87 -4.88 -9.15
CA PHE A 16 12.60 -5.45 -9.63
C PHE A 16 11.54 -5.50 -8.54
N THR A 17 11.93 -5.81 -7.29
CA THR A 17 10.98 -5.79 -6.17
C THR A 17 10.48 -4.37 -5.89
N LEU A 18 11.36 -3.38 -5.92
CA LEU A 18 10.97 -1.98 -5.72
C LEU A 18 10.08 -1.48 -6.87
N PHE A 19 10.44 -1.71 -8.13
CA PHE A 19 9.64 -1.26 -9.27
C PHE A 19 8.27 -1.94 -9.31
N GLY A 20 8.22 -3.26 -9.17
CA GLY A 20 6.96 -4.01 -9.16
C GLY A 20 6.07 -3.65 -7.99
N GLY A 21 6.64 -3.58 -6.77
CA GLY A 21 5.92 -3.18 -5.56
C GLY A 21 5.40 -1.73 -5.64
N THR A 22 6.23 -0.81 -6.14
CA THR A 22 5.83 0.60 -6.33
C THR A 22 4.71 0.74 -7.36
N ALA A 23 4.76 0.01 -8.47
CA ALA A 23 3.71 0.03 -9.48
C ALA A 23 2.36 -0.42 -8.90
N LEU A 24 2.34 -1.51 -8.11
CA LEU A 24 1.15 -1.96 -7.41
C LEU A 24 0.66 -0.95 -6.35
N ALA A 25 1.56 -0.31 -5.61
CA ALA A 25 1.20 0.71 -4.64
C ALA A 25 0.60 1.96 -5.30
N ILE A 26 1.16 2.41 -6.43
CA ILE A 26 0.60 3.53 -7.20
C ILE A 26 -0.77 3.16 -7.74
N SER A 27 -0.94 1.96 -8.28
CA SER A 27 -2.25 1.45 -8.72
C SER A 27 -3.29 1.54 -7.60
N ALA A 28 -2.95 1.06 -6.40
CA ALA A 28 -3.84 1.11 -5.24
C ALA A 28 -4.19 2.55 -4.83
N ASN A 29 -3.22 3.47 -4.88
CA ASN A 29 -3.45 4.89 -4.61
C ASN A 29 -4.39 5.55 -5.64
N VAL A 30 -4.26 5.20 -6.92
CA VAL A 30 -5.15 5.72 -7.97
C VAL A 30 -6.57 5.23 -7.74
N LEU A 31 -6.76 3.93 -7.43
CA LEU A 31 -8.08 3.37 -7.09
C LEU A 31 -8.68 4.06 -5.86
N ASN A 32 -7.87 4.29 -4.83
CA ASN A 32 -8.34 5.02 -3.65
C ASN A 32 -8.84 6.42 -4.01
N GLN A 33 -8.10 7.19 -4.84
CA GLN A 33 -8.54 8.51 -5.28
C GLN A 33 -9.83 8.46 -6.11
N ILE A 34 -10.03 7.41 -6.93
CA ILE A 34 -11.27 7.24 -7.71
C ILE A 34 -12.47 7.01 -6.77
N PHE A 35 -12.30 6.16 -5.76
CA PHE A 35 -13.37 5.85 -4.82
C PHE A 35 -13.70 7.01 -3.86
N GLU A 36 -12.75 7.92 -3.65
CA GLU A 36 -12.88 9.03 -2.69
C GLU A 36 -13.17 10.39 -3.34
N ILE A 37 -13.44 10.48 -4.65
CA ILE A 37 -13.66 11.74 -5.37
C ILE A 37 -14.65 12.64 -4.63
N GLU A 38 -15.79 12.11 -4.18
CA GLU A 38 -16.82 12.92 -3.51
C GLU A 38 -16.36 13.40 -2.13
N THR A 39 -15.63 12.59 -1.39
CA THR A 39 -15.08 12.97 -0.08
C THR A 39 -13.94 13.97 -0.25
N ASP A 40 -13.10 13.79 -1.26
CA ASP A 40 -11.96 14.66 -1.56
C ASP A 40 -12.39 16.08 -1.96
N LYS A 41 -13.55 16.23 -2.60
CA LYS A 41 -14.16 17.55 -2.90
C LYS A 41 -14.45 18.38 -1.65
N LEU A 42 -14.76 17.72 -0.54
CA LEU A 42 -15.15 18.36 0.71
C LEU A 42 -13.93 18.75 1.57
N MET A 43 -12.76 18.23 1.26
CA MET A 43 -11.55 18.48 2.03
C MET A 43 -10.64 19.48 1.35
N ALA A 44 -10.31 20.58 2.03
CA ALA A 44 -9.41 21.62 1.50
C ALA A 44 -8.05 21.10 1.02
N ARG A 45 -7.52 20.03 1.67
CA ARG A 45 -6.22 19.43 1.33
C ARG A 45 -6.25 18.61 0.04
N THR A 46 -7.40 18.13 -0.38
CA THR A 46 -7.55 17.15 -1.49
C THR A 46 -8.42 17.70 -2.63
N SER A 47 -9.01 18.89 -2.47
CA SER A 47 -9.84 19.55 -3.49
C SER A 47 -9.12 19.80 -4.81
N ASP A 48 -7.79 19.96 -4.79
CA ASP A 48 -6.98 20.23 -5.98
C ASP A 48 -6.47 18.96 -6.70
N ARG A 49 -6.89 17.78 -6.25
CA ARG A 49 -6.50 16.52 -6.90
C ARG A 49 -6.97 16.48 -8.36
N PRO A 50 -6.16 15.98 -9.30
CA PRO A 50 -6.49 15.96 -10.74
C PRO A 50 -7.84 15.29 -11.09
N LEU A 51 -8.24 14.27 -10.33
CA LEU A 51 -9.53 13.60 -10.48
C LEU A 51 -10.70 14.44 -9.94
N VAL A 52 -10.48 15.22 -8.90
CA VAL A 52 -11.50 16.10 -8.29
C VAL A 52 -11.73 17.31 -9.20
N VAL A 53 -10.66 17.91 -9.71
CA VAL A 53 -10.72 19.06 -10.61
C VAL A 53 -11.18 18.67 -12.03
N GLY A 54 -11.16 17.35 -12.33
CA GLY A 54 -11.59 16.85 -13.65
C GLY A 54 -10.53 16.94 -14.76
N THR A 55 -9.27 17.24 -14.41
CA THR A 55 -8.15 17.27 -15.36
C THR A 55 -7.87 15.89 -15.97
N ILE A 56 -8.14 14.83 -15.19
CA ILE A 56 -8.03 13.43 -15.62
C ILE A 56 -9.41 12.81 -15.53
N SER A 57 -9.84 12.13 -16.62
CA SER A 57 -11.11 11.42 -16.59
C SER A 57 -11.02 10.15 -15.74
N VAL A 58 -12.09 9.83 -15.03
CA VAL A 58 -12.20 8.63 -14.18
C VAL A 58 -11.90 7.35 -14.97
N LYS A 59 -12.35 7.30 -16.24
CA LYS A 59 -12.08 6.16 -17.13
C LYS A 59 -10.58 5.97 -17.38
N ASN A 60 -9.85 7.04 -17.66
CA ASN A 60 -8.40 6.97 -17.90
C ASN A 60 -7.66 6.57 -16.63
N ALA A 61 -8.10 7.07 -15.47
CA ALA A 61 -7.53 6.69 -14.18
C ALA A 61 -7.72 5.19 -13.89
N TYR A 62 -8.89 4.61 -14.17
CA TYR A 62 -9.11 3.17 -14.05
C TYR A 62 -8.19 2.37 -14.97
N ILE A 63 -8.10 2.75 -16.25
CA ILE A 63 -7.20 2.07 -17.21
C ILE A 63 -5.76 2.14 -16.73
N TYR A 64 -5.30 3.30 -16.30
CA TYR A 64 -3.95 3.50 -15.77
C TYR A 64 -3.68 2.63 -14.54
N SER A 65 -4.62 2.59 -13.60
CA SER A 65 -4.49 1.76 -12.40
C SER A 65 -4.39 0.27 -12.75
N ILE A 66 -5.25 -0.25 -13.63
CA ILE A 66 -5.23 -1.65 -14.06
C ILE A 66 -3.92 -1.98 -14.77
N LEU A 67 -3.45 -1.12 -15.67
CA LEU A 67 -2.18 -1.32 -16.37
C LEU A 67 -0.99 -1.36 -15.39
N LEU A 68 -0.95 -0.45 -14.42
CA LEU A 68 0.08 -0.45 -13.39
C LEU A 68 0.03 -1.70 -12.51
N ALA A 69 -1.17 -2.16 -12.14
CA ALA A 69 -1.34 -3.39 -11.39
C ALA A 69 -0.82 -4.61 -12.15
N LEU A 70 -1.16 -4.72 -13.45
CA LEU A 70 -0.68 -5.80 -14.30
C LEU A 70 0.83 -5.75 -14.49
N ILE A 71 1.40 -4.59 -14.78
CA ILE A 71 2.85 -4.43 -14.95
C ILE A 71 3.57 -4.79 -13.65
N GLY A 72 3.13 -4.23 -12.52
CA GLY A 72 3.73 -4.51 -11.22
C GLY A 72 3.67 -5.98 -10.84
N PHE A 73 2.50 -6.62 -11.06
CA PHE A 73 2.33 -8.05 -10.81
C PHE A 73 3.24 -8.89 -11.70
N LEU A 74 3.30 -8.62 -13.02
CA LEU A 74 4.14 -9.34 -13.96
C LEU A 74 5.63 -9.21 -13.63
N ILE A 75 6.09 -8.01 -13.27
CA ILE A 75 7.48 -7.79 -12.85
C ILE A 75 7.80 -8.66 -11.63
N LEU A 76 6.98 -8.62 -10.59
CA LEU A 76 7.20 -9.42 -9.39
C LEU A 76 7.13 -10.92 -9.70
N TYR A 77 6.16 -11.35 -10.48
CA TYR A 77 5.95 -12.76 -10.81
C TYR A 77 7.11 -13.37 -11.62
N THR A 78 7.66 -12.61 -12.59
CA THR A 78 8.70 -13.11 -13.51
C THR A 78 10.12 -12.87 -13.01
N GLN A 79 10.35 -11.79 -12.28
CA GLN A 79 11.71 -11.36 -11.89
C GLN A 79 12.01 -11.63 -10.41
N THR A 80 11.01 -12.00 -9.61
CA THR A 80 11.22 -12.33 -8.20
C THR A 80 10.61 -13.71 -7.89
N THR A 81 9.56 -13.77 -7.10
CA THR A 81 8.86 -15.01 -6.79
C THR A 81 7.35 -14.87 -6.97
N PRO A 82 6.65 -15.93 -7.36
CA PRO A 82 5.18 -15.92 -7.41
C PRO A 82 4.56 -15.53 -6.06
N LEU A 83 5.16 -15.96 -4.95
CA LEU A 83 4.67 -15.65 -3.60
C LEU A 83 4.70 -14.13 -3.35
N ALA A 84 5.81 -13.45 -3.69
CA ALA A 84 5.91 -12.00 -3.56
C ALA A 84 4.86 -11.26 -4.40
N ALA A 85 4.63 -11.74 -5.63
CA ALA A 85 3.62 -11.16 -6.54
C ALA A 85 2.21 -11.30 -5.98
N TYR A 86 1.84 -12.47 -5.45
CA TYR A 86 0.52 -12.68 -4.85
C TYR A 86 0.32 -11.86 -3.57
N ILE A 87 1.32 -11.78 -2.69
CA ILE A 87 1.24 -10.94 -1.48
C ILE A 87 1.03 -9.48 -1.87
N ALA A 88 1.77 -8.98 -2.86
CA ALA A 88 1.66 -7.60 -3.33
C ALA A 88 0.28 -7.32 -3.97
N LEU A 89 -0.25 -8.26 -4.75
CA LEU A 89 -1.59 -8.15 -5.33
C LEU A 89 -2.68 -8.17 -4.24
N MET A 90 -2.55 -9.06 -3.26
CA MET A 90 -3.49 -9.13 -2.13
C MET A 90 -3.46 -7.85 -1.30
N ALA A 91 -2.28 -7.26 -1.06
CA ALA A 91 -2.15 -5.97 -0.38
C ALA A 91 -2.82 -4.83 -1.18
N ASN A 92 -2.66 -4.81 -2.51
CA ASN A 92 -3.33 -3.85 -3.39
C ASN A 92 -4.87 -3.98 -3.29
N ILE A 93 -5.41 -5.18 -3.41
CA ILE A 93 -6.84 -5.46 -3.30
C ILE A 93 -7.35 -5.08 -1.91
N PHE A 94 -6.64 -5.50 -0.86
CA PHE A 94 -7.01 -5.19 0.51
C PHE A 94 -7.10 -3.68 0.75
N TYR A 95 -6.08 -2.92 0.32
CA TYR A 95 -6.07 -1.47 0.48
C TYR A 95 -7.16 -0.79 -0.35
N SER A 96 -7.32 -1.16 -1.63
CA SER A 96 -8.25 -0.49 -2.53
C SER A 96 -9.70 -0.77 -2.18
N PHE A 97 -10.05 -2.02 -1.90
CA PHE A 97 -11.46 -2.41 -1.71
C PHE A 97 -11.82 -2.54 -0.23
N ILE A 98 -11.06 -3.30 0.56
CA ILE A 98 -11.43 -3.59 1.94
C ILE A 98 -11.22 -2.36 2.82
N TYR A 99 -10.02 -1.75 2.75
CA TYR A 99 -9.73 -0.57 3.56
C TYR A 99 -10.57 0.64 3.10
N THR A 100 -10.52 0.98 1.82
CA THR A 100 -11.12 2.22 1.31
C THR A 100 -12.66 2.18 1.34
N LEU A 101 -13.28 1.09 0.88
CA LEU A 101 -14.73 1.02 0.74
C LEU A 101 -15.45 0.51 1.99
N ILE A 102 -14.81 -0.37 2.77
CA ILE A 102 -15.50 -1.05 3.87
C ILE A 102 -15.06 -0.50 5.23
N LEU A 103 -13.76 -0.46 5.51
CA LEU A 103 -13.25 -0.11 6.83
C LEU A 103 -13.31 1.38 7.11
N LYS A 104 -12.87 2.20 6.17
CA LYS A 104 -12.77 3.65 6.35
C LYS A 104 -14.10 4.32 6.74
N PRO A 105 -15.25 3.98 6.13
CA PRO A 105 -16.55 4.57 6.54
C PRO A 105 -17.18 3.94 7.78
N ARG A 106 -16.73 2.75 8.22
CA ARG A 106 -17.45 1.95 9.23
C ARG A 106 -16.77 1.83 10.57
N THR A 107 -15.45 2.02 10.66
CA THR A 107 -14.74 1.78 11.93
C THR A 107 -13.72 2.87 12.24
N ASN A 108 -13.59 3.21 13.52
CA ASN A 108 -12.55 4.11 14.00
C ASN A 108 -11.15 3.42 14.05
N GLN A 109 -11.13 2.09 13.94
CA GLN A 109 -9.88 1.30 13.90
C GLN A 109 -9.36 1.07 12.48
N ASN A 110 -9.95 1.75 11.48
CA ASN A 110 -9.54 1.67 10.08
C ASN A 110 -8.04 1.91 9.90
N ILE A 111 -7.45 2.81 10.67
CA ILE A 111 -6.03 3.17 10.59
C ILE A 111 -5.14 1.99 11.00
N VAL A 112 -5.48 1.29 12.08
CA VAL A 112 -4.69 0.13 12.56
C VAL A 112 -4.78 -1.03 11.57
N ILE A 113 -5.99 -1.34 11.10
CA ILE A 113 -6.20 -2.43 10.12
C ILE A 113 -5.60 -2.06 8.76
N GLY A 114 -5.74 -0.79 8.34
CA GLY A 114 -5.13 -0.26 7.12
C GLY A 114 -3.60 -0.26 7.16
N GLY A 115 -3.03 -0.15 8.38
CA GLY A 115 -1.60 -0.30 8.61
C GLY A 115 -1.03 -1.64 8.15
N ALA A 116 -1.85 -2.71 8.09
CA ALA A 116 -1.44 -4.00 7.56
C ALA A 116 -1.02 -3.94 6.08
N ALA A 117 -1.73 -3.16 5.27
CA ALA A 117 -1.32 -2.91 3.89
C ALA A 117 0.01 -2.13 3.81
N GLY A 118 0.22 -1.17 4.72
CA GLY A 118 1.47 -0.42 4.85
C GLY A 118 2.66 -1.28 5.32
N ALA A 119 2.42 -2.33 6.08
CA ALA A 119 3.43 -3.29 6.52
C ALA A 119 3.69 -4.43 5.50
N ALA A 120 2.81 -4.61 4.50
CA ALA A 120 2.95 -5.66 3.48
C ALA A 120 4.30 -5.64 2.72
N PRO A 121 4.96 -4.49 2.45
CA PRO A 121 6.28 -4.46 1.82
C PRO A 121 7.34 -5.30 2.53
N VAL A 122 7.22 -5.51 3.84
CA VAL A 122 8.11 -6.38 4.61
C VAL A 122 7.98 -7.83 4.15
N LEU A 123 6.74 -8.33 4.03
CA LEU A 123 6.47 -9.69 3.56
C LEU A 123 6.82 -9.87 2.08
N ILE A 124 6.54 -8.86 1.25
CA ILE A 124 6.90 -8.86 -0.17
C ILE A 124 8.41 -8.96 -0.34
N GLY A 125 9.15 -8.12 0.40
CA GLY A 125 10.62 -8.13 0.36
C GLY A 125 11.21 -9.43 0.89
N TRP A 126 10.60 -10.07 1.87
CA TRP A 126 11.02 -11.38 2.38
C TRP A 126 10.78 -12.46 1.33
N ALA A 127 9.55 -12.56 0.83
CA ALA A 127 9.17 -13.55 -0.17
C ALA A 127 9.96 -13.41 -1.47
N ALA A 128 10.32 -12.19 -1.88
CA ALA A 128 11.09 -11.94 -3.09
C ALA A 128 12.49 -12.60 -3.07
N THR A 129 13.06 -12.89 -1.90
CA THR A 129 14.35 -13.59 -1.77
C THR A 129 14.23 -15.11 -1.95
N GLY A 130 13.07 -15.64 -2.28
CA GLY A 130 12.85 -17.06 -2.50
C GLY A 130 12.63 -17.87 -1.22
N THR A 131 12.54 -17.20 -0.06
CA THR A 131 12.25 -17.85 1.22
C THR A 131 10.76 -17.96 1.49
N GLU A 132 10.35 -19.04 2.13
CA GLU A 132 9.00 -19.15 2.69
C GLU A 132 8.81 -18.14 3.83
N LEU A 133 7.55 -17.77 4.08
CA LEU A 133 7.22 -16.90 5.20
C LEU A 133 7.40 -17.69 6.50
N ASP A 134 8.45 -17.35 7.24
CA ASP A 134 8.79 -17.94 8.52
C ASP A 134 8.40 -17.01 9.70
N THR A 135 8.73 -17.43 10.91
CA THR A 135 8.48 -16.65 12.11
C THR A 135 9.18 -15.28 12.08
N GLY A 136 10.37 -15.19 11.44
CA GLY A 136 11.12 -13.93 11.30
C GLY A 136 10.39 -12.91 10.44
N SER A 137 9.82 -13.35 9.30
CA SER A 137 9.03 -12.50 8.41
C SER A 137 7.80 -11.93 9.10
N TRP A 138 7.08 -12.76 9.85
CA TRP A 138 5.90 -12.35 10.61
C TRP A 138 6.24 -11.41 11.78
N LEU A 139 7.34 -11.65 12.49
CA LEU A 139 7.81 -10.73 13.54
C LEU A 139 8.16 -9.36 12.97
N LEU A 140 8.87 -9.30 11.84
CA LEU A 140 9.18 -8.02 11.19
C LEU A 140 7.92 -7.32 10.69
N PHE A 141 6.96 -8.06 10.15
CA PHE A 141 5.66 -7.52 9.75
C PHE A 141 4.92 -6.91 10.95
N LEU A 142 4.85 -7.62 12.07
CA LEU A 142 4.20 -7.13 13.29
C LEU A 142 4.93 -5.91 13.87
N LEU A 143 6.25 -5.90 13.89
CA LEU A 143 7.04 -4.75 14.31
C LEU A 143 6.76 -3.52 13.42
N CYS A 144 6.73 -3.71 12.10
CA CYS A 144 6.39 -2.66 11.16
C CYS A 144 4.97 -2.15 11.41
N LEU A 145 4.01 -3.05 11.61
CA LEU A 145 2.62 -2.71 11.90
C LEU A 145 2.48 -1.92 13.22
N LEU A 146 3.17 -2.32 14.27
CA LEU A 146 3.18 -1.62 15.56
C LEU A 146 3.80 -0.22 15.42
N TYR A 147 4.89 -0.10 14.67
CA TYR A 147 5.56 1.19 14.46
C TYR A 147 4.72 2.16 13.62
N THR A 148 3.99 1.66 12.64
CA THR A 148 3.13 2.47 11.77
C THR A 148 1.76 2.77 12.38
N SER A 149 1.37 2.05 13.43
CA SER A 149 0.10 2.31 14.14
C SER A 149 0.21 3.59 14.97
N PRO A 150 -0.75 4.52 14.86
CA PRO A 150 -0.74 5.75 15.63
C PRO A 150 -0.83 5.45 17.13
N SER A 151 0.06 6.06 17.91
CA SER A 151 0.02 5.96 19.36
C SER A 151 -1.15 6.77 19.93
N PRO A 152 -1.62 6.49 21.15
CA PRO A 152 -2.62 7.35 21.83
C PRO A 152 -2.16 8.80 21.96
N ARG A 153 -0.83 9.06 21.98
CA ARG A 153 -0.26 10.41 22.01
C ARG A 153 -0.45 11.13 20.67
N ASP A 154 -0.28 10.44 19.55
CA ASP A 154 -0.47 11.02 18.21
C ASP A 154 -1.95 11.37 17.98
N LEU A 155 -2.87 10.57 18.51
CA LEU A 155 -4.29 10.87 18.49
C LEU A 155 -4.66 12.10 19.35
N SER A 156 -3.94 12.37 20.42
CA SER A 156 -4.16 13.54 21.27
C SER A 156 -3.68 14.85 20.60
N THR A 157 -2.58 14.78 19.84
CA THR A 157 -2.05 15.94 19.11
C THR A 157 -2.89 16.29 17.88
N SER A 158 -3.53 15.31 17.25
CA SER A 158 -4.44 15.54 16.10
C SER A 158 -5.77 16.19 16.50
N ARG A 159 -6.09 16.24 17.79
CA ARG A 159 -7.30 16.86 18.36
C ARG A 159 -7.09 18.30 18.84
N MET A 160 -5.91 18.89 18.64
CA MET A 160 -5.77 20.32 18.91
C MET A 160 -6.61 21.08 17.89
N PRO A 161 -7.65 21.84 18.33
CA PRO A 161 -8.34 22.72 17.42
C PRO A 161 -7.35 23.73 16.88
N SER A 162 -7.33 23.92 15.57
CA SER A 162 -6.70 25.07 14.94
C SER A 162 -7.50 26.31 15.34
N SER A 163 -7.31 26.72 16.59
CA SER A 163 -7.83 27.98 17.08
C SER A 163 -6.71 28.99 17.00
N ALA A 164 -6.67 29.74 15.93
CA ALA A 164 -6.46 31.18 15.87
C ALA A 164 -6.45 31.61 14.42
#